data_3c72fee43ee0ab86483a31939f16715a
#
_entry.id   3c72fee43ee0ab86483a31939f16715a
#
_cell.length_a   1.000
_cell.length_b   1.000
_cell.length_c   1.000
_cell.angle_alpha   90.00
_cell.angle_beta   90.00
_cell.angle_gamma   90.00
#
_symmetry.space_group_name_H-M   'P 1'
#
loop_
_entity.id
_entity.type
_entity.pdbx_description
1 polymer ?
#
loop_
_entity_poly.entity_id
_entity_poly.type
_entity_poly.pdbx_seq_one_letter_code
_entity_poly.pdbx_strand_id
1 'polypeptide(L)'
;DGQEQTEFLQEYETERYEKHVVSGYNLIKKMNIDQRIKQAVLTHHERVNGSGFPLQVMGDNINWISRILAVADAYDALTMRQGDKAGISAFEAIKKMEDEGYNRLDANYLMTFLKRIAETMIQRNVILNDGRMGRVVMINKYKLPCPLVQVGDAFVDLAKQSRYYIQEILEE
;
A
#
# COMPACT_ATOMS: atom_id res chain seq x y z
N ASP A 1 11.45 20.15 -4.60
CA ASP A 1 11.58 18.68 -4.49
C ASP A 1 10.42 18.00 -3.72
N GLY A 2 9.37 18.73 -3.34
CA GLY A 2 8.19 18.20 -2.64
C GLY A 2 6.95 17.98 -3.52
N GLN A 3 7.00 18.25 -4.80
CA GLN A 3 5.84 18.15 -5.69
C GLN A 3 5.72 16.81 -6.43
N GLU A 4 6.79 16.04 -6.59
CA GLU A 4 6.76 14.74 -7.27
C GLU A 4 6.12 13.60 -6.45
N GLN A 5 6.02 13.75 -5.12
CA GLN A 5 5.52 12.69 -4.23
C GLN A 5 3.98 12.65 -4.11
N THR A 6 3.30 13.77 -4.37
CA THR A 6 1.83 13.85 -4.34
C THR A 6 1.15 13.38 -5.64
N GLU A 7 1.89 13.30 -6.73
CA GLU A 7 1.36 12.90 -8.04
C GLU A 7 1.04 11.41 -8.15
N PHE A 8 1.74 10.55 -7.40
CA PHE A 8 1.63 9.11 -7.61
C PHE A 8 0.22 8.55 -7.29
N LEU A 9 -0.40 8.94 -6.17
CA LEU A 9 -1.78 8.53 -5.85
C LEU A 9 -2.83 9.28 -6.69
N GLN A 10 -2.47 10.42 -7.29
CA GLN A 10 -3.35 11.16 -8.20
C GLN A 10 -3.29 10.63 -9.65
N GLU A 11 -2.15 10.12 -10.09
CA GLU A 11 -1.96 9.61 -11.46
C GLU A 11 -2.80 8.34 -11.74
N TYR A 12 -3.16 7.59 -10.69
CA TYR A 12 -4.04 6.42 -10.78
C TYR A 12 -5.53 6.76 -10.82
N GLU A 13 -5.91 7.99 -10.51
CA GLU A 13 -7.30 8.46 -10.46
C GLU A 13 -7.75 9.11 -11.77
N THR A 14 -7.23 8.66 -12.91
CA THR A 14 -7.62 9.17 -14.22
C THR A 14 -8.98 8.63 -14.67
N GLU A 15 -9.63 9.34 -15.60
CA GLU A 15 -10.96 9.03 -16.19
C GLU A 15 -11.15 7.55 -16.61
N ARG A 16 -10.04 6.84 -16.89
CA ARG A 16 -10.03 5.42 -17.25
C ARG A 16 -10.35 4.53 -16.05
N TYR A 17 -9.90 4.93 -14.85
CA TYR A 17 -10.18 4.20 -13.60
C TYR A 17 -11.61 4.42 -13.11
N GLU A 18 -12.19 5.60 -13.28
CA GLU A 18 -13.58 5.84 -12.93
C GLU A 18 -14.55 4.95 -13.69
N LYS A 19 -14.26 4.67 -14.95
CA LYS A 19 -15.12 3.84 -15.82
C LYS A 19 -15.22 2.39 -15.36
N HIS A 20 -14.17 1.80 -14.79
CA HIS A 20 -14.20 0.38 -14.43
C HIS A 20 -15.09 0.09 -13.21
N VAL A 21 -15.15 0.97 -12.21
CA VAL A 21 -16.00 0.76 -11.02
C VAL A 21 -17.48 0.78 -11.40
N VAL A 22 -17.89 1.73 -12.26
CA VAL A 22 -19.27 1.83 -12.75
C VAL A 22 -19.61 0.64 -13.67
N SER A 23 -18.70 0.26 -14.57
CA SER A 23 -18.88 -0.88 -15.46
C SER A 23 -18.96 -2.19 -14.67
N GLY A 24 -18.06 -2.39 -13.71
CA GLY A 24 -18.04 -3.56 -12.82
C GLY A 24 -19.34 -3.66 -12.02
N TYR A 25 -19.78 -2.55 -11.42
CA TYR A 25 -21.04 -2.52 -10.70
C TYR A 25 -22.23 -2.86 -11.64
N ASN A 26 -22.27 -2.33 -12.86
CA ASN A 26 -23.35 -2.59 -13.83
C ASN A 26 -23.42 -4.06 -14.23
N LEU A 27 -22.28 -4.76 -14.29
CA LEU A 27 -22.24 -6.21 -14.57
C LEU A 27 -22.88 -7.03 -13.45
N ILE A 28 -22.64 -6.65 -12.19
CA ILE A 28 -23.04 -7.48 -11.04
C ILE A 28 -24.33 -7.01 -10.35
N LYS A 29 -24.84 -5.80 -10.64
CA LYS A 29 -25.99 -5.20 -9.92
C LYS A 29 -27.26 -6.08 -9.93
N LYS A 30 -27.46 -6.88 -10.98
CA LYS A 30 -28.60 -7.78 -11.13
C LYS A 30 -28.34 -9.21 -10.60
N MET A 31 -27.10 -9.52 -10.21
CA MET A 31 -26.75 -10.82 -9.67
C MET A 31 -27.30 -10.99 -8.26
N ASN A 32 -27.63 -12.22 -7.88
CA ASN A 32 -28.06 -12.56 -6.52
C ASN A 32 -26.84 -12.74 -5.60
N ILE A 33 -26.18 -11.63 -5.25
CA ILE A 33 -25.03 -11.54 -4.33
C ILE A 33 -25.30 -10.45 -3.29
N ASP A 34 -24.56 -10.53 -2.19
CA ASP A 34 -24.67 -9.55 -1.10
C ASP A 34 -24.52 -8.11 -1.61
N GLN A 35 -25.42 -7.25 -1.17
CA GLN A 35 -25.43 -5.84 -1.56
C GLN A 35 -24.14 -5.11 -1.16
N ARG A 36 -23.50 -5.52 -0.06
CA ARG A 36 -22.21 -4.96 0.39
C ARG A 36 -21.10 -5.23 -0.61
N ILE A 37 -21.10 -6.41 -1.28
CA ILE A 37 -20.13 -6.73 -2.33
C ILE A 37 -20.34 -5.82 -3.54
N LYS A 38 -21.62 -5.62 -3.96
CA LYS A 38 -21.94 -4.72 -5.07
C LYS A 38 -21.46 -3.29 -4.79
N GLN A 39 -21.71 -2.81 -3.57
CA GLN A 39 -21.22 -1.51 -3.13
C GLN A 39 -19.71 -1.44 -3.14
N ALA A 40 -19.02 -2.50 -2.68
CA ALA A 40 -17.57 -2.53 -2.65
C ALA A 40 -16.96 -2.43 -4.05
N VAL A 41 -17.53 -3.09 -5.05
CA VAL A 41 -17.09 -2.95 -6.44
C VAL A 41 -17.23 -1.51 -6.94
N LEU A 42 -18.29 -0.81 -6.53
CA LEU A 42 -18.53 0.58 -6.94
C LEU A 42 -17.62 1.58 -6.21
N THR A 43 -17.30 1.32 -4.93
CA THR A 43 -16.76 2.35 -4.03
C THR A 43 -15.38 2.05 -3.45
N HIS A 44 -14.62 1.07 -3.99
CA HIS A 44 -13.28 0.76 -3.48
C HIS A 44 -12.21 1.84 -3.79
N HIS A 45 -12.52 2.76 -4.70
CA HIS A 45 -11.69 3.95 -4.93
C HIS A 45 -12.16 5.19 -4.17
N GLU A 46 -13.19 5.07 -3.31
CA GLU A 46 -13.52 6.15 -2.37
C GLU A 46 -12.41 6.34 -1.34
N ARG A 47 -12.27 7.56 -0.86
CA ARG A 47 -11.28 7.95 0.14
C ARG A 47 -11.97 8.56 1.34
N VAL A 48 -11.51 8.25 2.56
CA VAL A 48 -12.17 8.70 3.80
C VAL A 48 -12.33 10.22 3.90
N ASN A 49 -11.47 10.97 3.21
CA ASN A 49 -11.55 12.43 3.13
C ASN A 49 -12.46 12.96 2.00
N GLY A 50 -13.13 12.07 1.25
CA GLY A 50 -14.02 12.44 0.13
C GLY A 50 -13.31 12.80 -1.18
N SER A 51 -11.98 12.62 -1.27
CA SER A 51 -11.25 12.88 -2.51
C SER A 51 -11.32 11.73 -3.53
N GLY A 52 -12.02 10.64 -3.19
CA GLY A 52 -12.17 9.47 -4.05
C GLY A 52 -13.31 9.59 -5.06
N PHE A 53 -13.64 8.49 -5.70
CA PHE A 53 -14.67 8.39 -6.73
C PHE A 53 -15.41 7.03 -6.66
N PRO A 54 -16.60 6.88 -7.28
CA PRO A 54 -17.31 7.82 -8.15
C PRO A 54 -18.32 8.70 -7.40
N LEU A 55 -18.61 8.42 -6.12
CA LEU A 55 -19.68 9.06 -5.37
C LEU A 55 -19.19 10.15 -4.41
N GLN A 56 -17.87 10.25 -4.18
CA GLN A 56 -17.19 11.17 -3.26
C GLN A 56 -17.76 11.11 -1.83
N VAL A 57 -18.11 9.90 -1.38
CA VAL A 57 -18.58 9.66 -0.02
C VAL A 57 -17.42 9.71 0.98
N MET A 58 -17.73 10.12 2.22
CA MET A 58 -16.70 10.38 3.24
C MET A 58 -16.86 9.45 4.45
N GLY A 59 -15.74 9.12 5.06
CA GLY A 59 -15.67 8.48 6.37
C GLY A 59 -16.51 7.20 6.49
N ASP A 60 -17.38 7.17 7.51
CA ASP A 60 -18.20 5.99 7.81
C ASP A 60 -19.34 5.73 6.81
N ASN A 61 -19.60 6.65 5.89
CA ASN A 61 -20.53 6.41 4.78
C ASN A 61 -19.93 5.45 3.72
N ILE A 62 -18.61 5.23 3.73
CA ILE A 62 -17.97 4.23 2.88
C ILE A 62 -18.12 2.87 3.55
N ASN A 63 -18.67 1.89 2.80
CA ASN A 63 -18.77 0.50 3.25
C ASN A 63 -17.40 -0.01 3.74
N TRP A 64 -17.37 -0.70 4.87
CA TRP A 64 -16.13 -1.21 5.47
C TRP A 64 -15.33 -2.13 4.52
N ILE A 65 -16.00 -2.94 3.66
CA ILE A 65 -15.32 -3.76 2.64
C ILE A 65 -14.58 -2.86 1.65
N SER A 66 -15.21 -1.76 1.20
CA SER A 66 -14.57 -0.79 0.31
C SER A 66 -13.35 -0.15 0.94
N ARG A 67 -13.42 0.19 2.24
CA ARG A 67 -12.27 0.76 2.97
C ARG A 67 -11.09 -0.22 3.07
N ILE A 68 -11.35 -1.52 3.25
CA ILE A 68 -10.32 -2.55 3.23
C ILE A 68 -9.73 -2.70 1.83
N LEU A 69 -10.58 -2.79 0.81
CA LEU A 69 -10.14 -2.92 -0.58
C LEU A 69 -9.32 -1.71 -1.04
N ALA A 70 -9.70 -0.50 -0.63
CA ALA A 70 -8.95 0.72 -0.93
C ALA A 70 -7.50 0.68 -0.43
N VAL A 71 -7.25 0.06 0.73
CA VAL A 71 -5.89 -0.13 1.26
C VAL A 71 -5.12 -1.17 0.45
N ALA A 72 -5.75 -2.30 0.13
CA ALA A 72 -5.10 -3.36 -0.63
C ALA A 72 -4.78 -2.91 -2.07
N ASP A 73 -5.71 -2.24 -2.71
CA ASP A 73 -5.58 -1.69 -4.06
C ASP A 73 -4.44 -0.64 -4.13
N ALA A 74 -4.36 0.25 -3.14
CA ALA A 74 -3.28 1.22 -3.06
C ALA A 74 -1.89 0.55 -2.92
N TYR A 75 -1.79 -0.53 -2.14
CA TYR A 75 -0.55 -1.29 -2.01
C TYR A 75 -0.19 -2.02 -3.31
N ASP A 76 -1.16 -2.68 -3.93
CA ASP A 76 -0.99 -3.40 -5.21
C ASP A 76 -0.52 -2.44 -6.30
N ALA A 77 -1.14 -1.26 -6.40
CA ALA A 77 -0.76 -0.22 -7.33
C ALA A 77 0.70 0.26 -7.17
N LEU A 78 1.23 0.27 -5.94
CA LEU A 78 2.63 0.62 -5.66
C LEU A 78 3.61 -0.49 -6.01
N THR A 79 3.25 -1.74 -5.72
CA THR A 79 4.18 -2.88 -5.78
C THR A 79 4.12 -3.64 -7.10
N MET A 80 3.01 -3.57 -7.83
CA MET A 80 2.88 -4.23 -9.11
C MET A 80 3.54 -3.44 -10.24
N ARG A 81 4.10 -4.17 -11.21
CA ARG A 81 4.63 -3.57 -12.43
C ARG A 81 3.51 -2.99 -13.27
N GLN A 82 3.66 -1.74 -13.69
CA GLN A 82 2.69 -1.06 -14.53
C GLN A 82 3.33 -0.60 -15.83
N GLY A 83 3.03 -1.30 -16.91
CA GLY A 83 3.67 -1.06 -18.19
C GLY A 83 5.19 -1.21 -18.09
N ASP A 84 5.92 -0.15 -18.38
CA ASP A 84 7.38 -0.10 -18.32
C ASP A 84 7.94 0.31 -16.94
N LYS A 85 7.07 0.79 -16.02
CA LYS A 85 7.48 1.15 -14.66
C LYS A 85 7.51 -0.11 -13.77
N ALA A 86 8.65 -0.42 -13.16
CA ALA A 86 8.74 -1.46 -12.15
C ALA A 86 8.01 -1.01 -10.87
N GLY A 87 7.35 -1.96 -10.18
CA GLY A 87 6.82 -1.70 -8.85
C GLY A 87 7.95 -1.41 -7.84
N ILE A 88 7.62 -0.71 -6.78
CA ILE A 88 8.57 -0.42 -5.70
C ILE A 88 8.61 -1.58 -4.68
N SER A 89 9.67 -1.63 -3.87
CA SER A 89 9.80 -2.67 -2.84
C SER A 89 8.70 -2.55 -1.77
N ALA A 90 8.38 -3.67 -1.09
CA ALA A 90 7.37 -3.67 -0.03
C ALA A 90 7.69 -2.66 1.09
N PHE A 91 8.95 -2.49 1.48
CA PHE A 91 9.33 -1.52 2.51
C PHE A 91 9.19 -0.06 2.05
N GLU A 92 9.46 0.20 0.78
CA GLU A 92 9.23 1.51 0.18
C GLU A 92 7.72 1.81 0.04
N ALA A 93 6.92 0.82 -0.35
CA ALA A 93 5.47 0.94 -0.39
C ALA A 93 4.88 1.20 1.00
N ILE A 94 5.33 0.46 2.03
CA ILE A 94 4.94 0.71 3.43
C ILE A 94 5.23 2.16 3.81
N LYS A 95 6.45 2.66 3.51
CA LYS A 95 6.84 4.03 3.82
C LYS A 95 5.92 5.05 3.14
N LYS A 96 5.69 4.93 1.84
CA LYS A 96 4.81 5.84 1.09
C LYS A 96 3.38 5.82 1.63
N MET A 97 2.85 4.64 1.94
CA MET A 97 1.50 4.52 2.48
C MET A 97 1.39 5.06 3.92
N GLU A 98 2.46 4.98 4.75
CA GLU A 98 2.49 5.66 6.04
C GLU A 98 2.51 7.19 5.86
N ASP A 99 3.33 7.70 4.95
CA ASP A 99 3.51 9.14 4.75
C ASP A 99 2.26 9.82 4.14
N GLU A 100 1.56 9.15 3.22
CA GLU A 100 0.48 9.76 2.41
C GLU A 100 -0.92 9.18 2.70
N GLY A 101 -1.00 7.99 3.25
CA GLY A 101 -2.25 7.22 3.33
C GLY A 101 -3.21 7.67 4.44
N TYR A 102 -2.70 8.22 5.56
CA TYR A 102 -3.52 8.53 6.74
C TYR A 102 -4.69 9.49 6.50
N ASN A 103 -4.55 10.42 5.57
CA ASN A 103 -5.59 11.38 5.24
C ASN A 103 -6.61 10.84 4.21
N ARG A 104 -6.29 9.74 3.53
CA ARG A 104 -7.05 9.24 2.38
C ARG A 104 -7.67 7.86 2.65
N LEU A 105 -6.96 7.00 3.38
CA LEU A 105 -7.35 5.64 3.69
C LEU A 105 -7.80 5.52 5.15
N ASP A 106 -8.59 4.50 5.47
CA ASP A 106 -8.96 4.22 6.86
C ASP A 106 -7.72 3.83 7.66
N ALA A 107 -7.38 4.63 8.67
CA ALA A 107 -6.15 4.49 9.44
C ALA A 107 -6.04 3.13 10.14
N ASN A 108 -7.15 2.55 10.62
CA ASN A 108 -7.14 1.26 11.33
C ASN A 108 -6.85 0.11 10.36
N TYR A 109 -7.51 0.11 9.20
CA TYR A 109 -7.26 -0.89 8.17
C TYR A 109 -5.87 -0.73 7.57
N LEU A 110 -5.44 0.51 7.30
CA LEU A 110 -4.11 0.83 6.81
C LEU A 110 -3.03 0.27 7.73
N MET A 111 -3.05 0.64 9.01
CA MET A 111 -2.02 0.19 9.96
C MET A 111 -2.01 -1.33 10.14
N THR A 112 -3.20 -1.94 10.20
CA THR A 112 -3.31 -3.40 10.31
C THR A 112 -2.70 -4.08 9.10
N PHE A 113 -3.00 -3.61 7.89
CA PHE A 113 -2.49 -4.15 6.64
C PHE A 113 -0.96 -3.99 6.55
N LEU A 114 -0.43 -2.78 6.76
CA LEU A 114 1.00 -2.51 6.66
C LEU A 114 1.81 -3.33 7.66
N LYS A 115 1.30 -3.47 8.89
CA LYS A 115 1.93 -4.33 9.89
C LYS A 115 1.99 -5.79 9.42
N ARG A 116 0.90 -6.31 8.86
CA ARG A 116 0.87 -7.68 8.34
C ARG A 116 1.83 -7.88 7.18
N ILE A 117 1.86 -6.95 6.23
CA ILE A 117 2.83 -7.00 5.13
C ILE A 117 4.26 -6.98 5.67
N ALA A 118 4.60 -6.06 6.58
CA ALA A 118 5.94 -6.01 7.16
C ALA A 118 6.31 -7.34 7.86
N GLU A 119 5.39 -7.94 8.62
CA GLU A 119 5.60 -9.23 9.30
C GLU A 119 5.93 -10.37 8.30
N THR A 120 5.37 -10.36 7.09
CA THR A 120 5.69 -11.37 6.06
C THR A 120 7.11 -11.25 5.51
N MET A 121 7.77 -10.12 5.75
CA MET A 121 9.15 -9.89 5.31
C MET A 121 10.20 -10.46 6.27
N ILE A 122 9.81 -10.93 7.47
CA ILE A 122 10.73 -11.56 8.42
C ILE A 122 11.33 -12.82 7.78
N GLN A 123 12.64 -12.97 7.91
CA GLN A 123 13.49 -14.01 7.29
C GLN A 123 13.73 -13.85 5.77
N ARG A 124 13.14 -12.85 5.10
CA ARG A 124 13.47 -12.57 3.70
C ARG A 124 14.89 -12.03 3.56
N ASN A 125 15.57 -12.44 2.50
CA ASN A 125 16.86 -11.90 2.11
C ASN A 125 16.67 -10.55 1.40
N VAL A 126 17.53 -9.60 1.70
CA VAL A 126 17.43 -8.22 1.20
C VAL A 126 18.79 -7.69 0.78
N ILE A 127 18.79 -6.71 -0.13
CA ILE A 127 19.96 -5.91 -0.48
C ILE A 127 19.76 -4.51 0.08
N LEU A 128 20.73 -4.03 0.85
CA LEU A 128 20.77 -2.66 1.31
C LEU A 128 21.26 -1.72 0.19
N ASN A 129 20.97 -0.43 0.32
CA ASN A 129 21.40 0.61 -0.64
C ASN A 129 22.91 0.76 -0.83
N ASP A 130 23.72 0.16 0.04
CA ASP A 130 25.19 0.10 -0.09
C ASP A 130 25.66 -1.23 -0.72
N GLY A 131 24.74 -2.05 -1.22
CA GLY A 131 25.02 -3.33 -1.89
C GLY A 131 25.22 -4.52 -0.96
N ARG A 132 25.21 -4.36 0.36
CA ARG A 132 25.32 -5.48 1.31
C ARG A 132 24.06 -6.34 1.31
N MET A 133 24.27 -7.64 1.27
CA MET A 133 23.18 -8.61 1.49
C MET A 133 22.95 -8.82 2.98
N GLY A 134 21.67 -8.93 3.35
CA GLY A 134 21.27 -9.22 4.72
C GLY A 134 19.95 -9.98 4.78
N ARG A 135 19.51 -10.28 5.99
CA ARG A 135 18.22 -10.94 6.25
C ARG A 135 17.43 -10.13 7.26
N VAL A 136 16.16 -9.91 6.98
CA VAL A 136 15.25 -9.24 7.93
C VAL A 136 15.02 -10.15 9.14
N VAL A 137 15.40 -9.70 10.33
CA VAL A 137 15.26 -10.49 11.57
C VAL A 137 14.14 -10.02 12.48
N MET A 138 13.82 -8.73 12.43
CA MET A 138 12.76 -8.18 13.28
C MET A 138 12.15 -6.90 12.65
N ILE A 139 10.84 -6.77 12.75
CA ILE A 139 10.13 -5.55 12.35
C ILE A 139 10.06 -4.58 13.53
N ASN A 140 10.39 -3.32 13.27
CA ASN A 140 10.23 -2.26 14.23
C ASN A 140 8.75 -1.82 14.29
N LYS A 141 8.09 -1.99 15.43
CA LYS A 141 6.65 -1.68 15.61
C LYS A 141 6.29 -0.21 15.39
N TYR A 142 7.26 0.68 15.59
CA TYR A 142 7.07 2.14 15.54
C TYR A 142 7.59 2.77 14.24
N LYS A 143 8.32 1.99 13.44
CA LYS A 143 8.87 2.39 12.13
C LYS A 143 8.91 1.17 11.22
N LEU A 144 7.74 0.76 10.72
CA LEU A 144 7.59 -0.46 9.90
C LEU A 144 8.57 -0.53 8.72
N PRO A 145 8.88 0.60 8.01
CA PRO A 145 9.82 0.58 6.89
C PRO A 145 11.29 0.36 7.30
N CYS A 146 11.59 0.39 8.61
CA CYS A 146 12.96 0.36 9.13
C CYS A 146 13.19 -0.87 10.01
N PRO A 147 13.28 -2.09 9.46
CA PRO A 147 13.51 -3.31 10.23
C PRO A 147 14.93 -3.41 10.77
N LEU A 148 15.15 -4.39 11.65
CA LEU A 148 16.49 -4.88 12.01
C LEU A 148 16.91 -5.90 10.97
N VAL A 149 18.08 -5.70 10.37
CA VAL A 149 18.66 -6.56 9.33
C VAL A 149 19.96 -7.18 9.83
N GLN A 150 20.11 -8.49 9.70
CA GLN A 150 21.36 -9.18 9.92
C GLN A 150 22.20 -9.16 8.64
N VAL A 151 23.45 -8.68 8.73
CA VAL A 151 24.42 -8.62 7.63
C VAL A 151 25.70 -9.35 8.08
N GLY A 152 25.89 -10.59 7.61
CA GLY A 152 26.90 -11.47 8.17
C GLY A 152 26.67 -11.72 9.66
N ASP A 153 27.70 -11.46 10.49
CA ASP A 153 27.60 -11.58 11.95
C ASP A 153 27.11 -10.31 12.65
N ALA A 154 26.87 -9.23 11.91
CA ALA A 154 26.46 -7.94 12.47
C ALA A 154 24.95 -7.69 12.29
N PHE A 155 24.39 -6.83 13.16
CA PHE A 155 23.03 -6.37 13.06
C PHE A 155 23.00 -4.88 12.72
N VAL A 156 22.19 -4.51 11.72
CA VAL A 156 21.97 -3.14 11.27
C VAL A 156 20.53 -2.75 11.61
N ASP A 157 20.36 -1.85 12.56
CA ASP A 157 19.06 -1.27 12.93
C ASP A 157 18.77 -0.07 12.01
N LEU A 158 17.91 -0.28 11.02
CA LEU A 158 17.59 0.76 10.03
C LEU A 158 16.83 1.95 10.64
N ALA A 159 16.18 1.75 11.79
CA ALA A 159 15.51 2.85 12.50
C ALA A 159 16.49 3.83 13.17
N LYS A 160 17.69 3.36 13.51
CA LYS A 160 18.76 4.16 14.13
C LYS A 160 19.80 4.63 13.12
N GLN A 161 19.95 3.91 12.02
CA GLN A 161 20.97 4.16 10.98
C GLN A 161 20.30 4.58 9.68
N SER A 162 19.69 5.75 9.66
CA SER A 162 18.84 6.28 8.56
C SER A 162 19.55 6.44 7.21
N ARG A 163 20.88 6.32 7.15
CA ARG A 163 21.66 6.27 5.90
C ARG A 163 21.47 4.97 5.13
N TYR A 164 21.00 3.91 5.80
CA TYR A 164 20.75 2.61 5.18
C TYR A 164 19.24 2.39 5.03
N TYR A 165 18.86 1.80 3.90
CA TYR A 165 17.50 1.34 3.61
C TYR A 165 17.55 0.07 2.75
N ILE A 166 16.45 -0.65 2.70
CA ILE A 166 16.31 -1.82 1.85
C ILE A 166 16.03 -1.36 0.44
N GLN A 167 16.94 -1.66 -0.48
CA GLN A 167 16.81 -1.37 -1.89
C GLN A 167 16.01 -2.44 -2.61
N GLU A 168 16.24 -3.71 -2.26
CA GLU A 168 15.64 -4.85 -2.95
C GLU A 168 15.31 -5.97 -1.96
N ILE A 169 14.23 -6.70 -2.22
CA ILE A 169 13.86 -7.93 -1.52
C ILE A 169 14.10 -9.07 -2.51
N LEU A 170 14.94 -10.04 -2.12
CA LEU A 170 15.26 -11.17 -2.98
C LEU A 170 14.11 -12.21 -2.91
N GLU A 171 13.66 -12.64 -4.07
CA GLU A 171 12.77 -13.81 -4.18
C GLU A 171 13.55 -15.09 -3.85
N GLU A 172 12.91 -16.04 -3.18
CA GLU A 172 13.49 -17.36 -2.90
C GLU A 172 13.44 -18.25 -4.14
#